data_12ef5b2b4830505c713a332113842572
#
_entry.id   12ef5b2b4830505c713a332113842572
#
_cell.length_a   1.000
_cell.length_b   1.000
_cell.length_c   1.000
_cell.angle_alpha   90.00
_cell.angle_beta   90.00
_cell.angle_gamma   90.00
#
_symmetry.space_group_name_H-M   'P 1'
#
loop_
_entity.id
_entity.type
_entity.pdbx_description
1 polymer ?
#
loop_
_entity_poly.entity_id
_entity_poly.type
_entity_poly.pdbx_seq_one_letter_code
_entity_poly.pdbx_strand_id
1 'polypeptide(L)'
;MAEKIQVLIASPEVKPLAQTGGLADVAGSLPLALKRQGVGTAVIMPAYQSVLRNKAFTFEESGPPFVIHQDGEDIPGQLLRGELAPGVPAWLIRCDLFFDRPGLYGFAGVEHPDNPERFAFFCKAVLKVLPQLDNVPDIIMGNDWQTGLLMPLLNLSGLKRPKGVFVIHNQGYLGLVPPDKWPLLDLPGHFYTIDGLEYFGQASLLKAGIVYSKAMVTVSPTYAREVQTPEGGQGLDGAMRHHSVKLTGILNGVDYNIWNPETDKLITANYSSGNLKGKRKCKKALLAEFGLEGFENRPVIGMVGRLAAQKGFSLVAEAAEDIFRLGIGLIVLGSGESFYEDMARSLADQFPDSCKLFIGYNDGLSHRIIAGSDLVLIPSMYEPCGLVQMYGLRYGTVPIVRAVGGLNDTVRDFAGHNPDGLWDTGFKFSQFQSKALVLAVRRAVELYSRPNDFQAMIRAGMAEDFSWDNSARKYISLFEKALAD
;
A
#
# COMPACT_ATOMS: atom_id res chain seq x y z
N MET A 1 -18.05 -31.46 -4.15
CA MET A 1 -16.99 -30.48 -3.79
C MET A 1 -17.69 -29.15 -3.74
N ALA A 2 -17.56 -28.36 -2.67
CA ALA A 2 -18.10 -27.00 -2.66
C ALA A 2 -17.52 -26.22 -3.85
N GLU A 3 -18.35 -25.45 -4.55
CA GLU A 3 -17.89 -24.59 -5.62
C GLU A 3 -16.85 -23.63 -5.05
N LYS A 4 -15.71 -23.53 -5.73
CA LYS A 4 -14.58 -22.70 -5.33
C LYS A 4 -14.91 -21.25 -5.63
N ILE A 5 -14.91 -20.36 -4.60
CA ILE A 5 -15.15 -18.93 -4.80
C ILE A 5 -14.23 -18.39 -5.89
N GLN A 6 -14.79 -17.63 -6.84
CA GLN A 6 -14.08 -16.97 -7.94
C GLN A 6 -14.01 -15.46 -7.66
N VAL A 7 -12.81 -14.91 -7.61
CA VAL A 7 -12.57 -13.48 -7.30
C VAL A 7 -11.84 -12.81 -8.46
N LEU A 8 -12.45 -11.75 -9.01
CA LEU A 8 -11.80 -10.84 -9.94
C LEU A 8 -11.33 -9.60 -9.19
N ILE A 9 -10.03 -9.37 -9.19
CA ILE A 9 -9.41 -8.19 -8.56
C ILE A 9 -9.24 -7.12 -9.63
N ALA A 10 -10.11 -6.11 -9.62
CA ALA A 10 -10.01 -4.94 -10.48
C ALA A 10 -9.11 -3.90 -9.80
N SER A 11 -8.03 -3.51 -10.47
CA SER A 11 -7.04 -2.60 -9.89
C SER A 11 -6.42 -1.71 -10.96
N PRO A 12 -6.14 -0.43 -10.65
CA PRO A 12 -5.37 0.43 -11.56
C PRO A 12 -3.89 0.05 -11.62
N GLU A 13 -3.40 -0.68 -10.65
CA GLU A 13 -1.99 -1.13 -10.54
C GLU A 13 -1.94 -2.59 -10.12
N VAL A 14 -1.00 -3.36 -10.67
CA VAL A 14 -0.72 -4.76 -10.30
C VAL A 14 0.77 -5.03 -10.46
N LYS A 15 1.50 -5.29 -9.39
CA LYS A 15 2.92 -5.72 -9.46
C LYS A 15 3.01 -7.16 -9.98
N PRO A 16 3.94 -7.51 -10.89
CA PRO A 16 5.03 -6.69 -11.41
C PRO A 16 4.67 -5.92 -12.70
N LEU A 17 3.41 -5.90 -13.13
CA LEU A 17 2.98 -5.31 -14.41
C LEU A 17 3.11 -3.78 -14.40
N ALA A 18 2.47 -3.12 -13.42
CA ALA A 18 2.52 -1.67 -13.25
C ALA A 18 2.47 -1.30 -11.77
N GLN A 19 3.29 -0.32 -11.36
CA GLN A 19 3.41 0.08 -9.96
C GLN A 19 3.76 1.56 -9.83
N THR A 20 3.05 2.25 -8.91
CA THR A 20 3.44 3.57 -8.38
C THR A 20 3.46 3.56 -6.85
N GLY A 21 2.73 2.66 -6.20
CA GLY A 21 2.58 2.61 -4.75
C GLY A 21 2.29 1.21 -4.21
N GLY A 22 1.94 1.16 -2.91
CA GLY A 22 1.68 -0.09 -2.20
C GLY A 22 0.42 -0.83 -2.65
N LEU A 23 -0.50 -0.16 -3.37
CA LEU A 23 -1.67 -0.81 -3.96
C LEU A 23 -1.25 -1.92 -4.94
N ALA A 24 -0.23 -1.65 -5.76
CA ALA A 24 0.29 -2.63 -6.70
C ALA A 24 0.83 -3.90 -6.01
N ASP A 25 1.50 -3.75 -4.86
CA ASP A 25 1.97 -4.88 -4.06
C ASP A 25 0.81 -5.75 -3.57
N VAL A 26 -0.29 -5.12 -3.14
CA VAL A 26 -1.52 -5.84 -2.73
C VAL A 26 -2.14 -6.59 -3.90
N ALA A 27 -2.40 -5.88 -5.01
CA ALA A 27 -3.05 -6.46 -6.19
C ALA A 27 -2.19 -7.52 -6.88
N GLY A 28 -0.86 -7.49 -6.68
CA GLY A 28 0.06 -8.52 -7.18
C GLY A 28 0.21 -9.73 -6.26
N SER A 29 0.13 -9.55 -4.94
CA SER A 29 0.45 -10.61 -3.97
C SER A 29 -0.77 -11.31 -3.40
N LEU A 30 -1.86 -10.59 -3.12
CA LEU A 30 -3.10 -11.16 -2.57
C LEU A 30 -3.71 -12.26 -3.46
N PRO A 31 -3.78 -12.10 -4.81
CA PRO A 31 -4.31 -13.18 -5.67
C PRO A 31 -3.55 -14.49 -5.51
N LEU A 32 -2.22 -14.42 -5.36
CA LEU A 32 -1.38 -15.61 -5.19
C LEU A 32 -1.65 -16.29 -3.85
N ALA A 33 -1.85 -15.52 -2.79
CA ALA A 33 -2.17 -16.05 -1.47
C ALA A 33 -3.57 -16.67 -1.42
N LEU A 34 -4.56 -16.02 -2.01
CA LEU A 34 -5.92 -16.55 -2.15
C LEU A 34 -5.93 -17.87 -2.93
N LYS A 35 -5.18 -17.93 -4.04
CA LYS A 35 -5.03 -19.15 -4.82
C LYS A 35 -4.44 -20.31 -4.00
N ARG A 36 -3.37 -20.05 -3.21
CA ARG A 36 -2.79 -21.09 -2.32
C ARG A 36 -3.80 -21.65 -1.33
N GLN A 37 -4.80 -20.86 -0.95
CA GLN A 37 -5.87 -21.26 -0.03
C GLN A 37 -7.13 -21.77 -0.73
N GLY A 38 -7.04 -22.02 -2.04
CA GLY A 38 -8.11 -22.70 -2.76
C GLY A 38 -9.13 -21.78 -3.43
N VAL A 39 -9.00 -20.45 -3.39
CA VAL A 39 -9.85 -19.50 -4.10
C VAL A 39 -9.40 -19.37 -5.55
N GLY A 40 -10.34 -19.36 -6.51
CA GLY A 40 -10.06 -19.00 -7.89
C GLY A 40 -9.85 -17.49 -7.99
N THR A 41 -8.75 -17.06 -8.60
CA THR A 41 -8.42 -15.64 -8.65
C THR A 41 -7.95 -15.22 -10.03
N ALA A 42 -8.34 -14.01 -10.44
CA ALA A 42 -7.81 -13.32 -11.61
C ALA A 42 -7.65 -11.83 -11.27
N VAL A 43 -6.78 -11.15 -12.00
CA VAL A 43 -6.64 -9.69 -11.93
C VAL A 43 -7.12 -9.07 -13.25
N ILE A 44 -7.64 -7.84 -13.17
CA ILE A 44 -7.97 -7.03 -14.35
C ILE A 44 -7.51 -5.59 -14.13
N MET A 45 -6.80 -5.03 -15.11
CA MET A 45 -6.24 -3.69 -15.05
C MET A 45 -6.20 -3.01 -16.42
N PRO A 46 -5.98 -1.68 -16.50
CA PRO A 46 -5.74 -1.00 -17.77
C PRO A 46 -4.46 -1.51 -18.46
N ALA A 47 -4.49 -1.61 -19.79
CA ALA A 47 -3.35 -1.97 -20.62
C ALA A 47 -2.44 -0.76 -20.85
N TYR A 48 -1.71 -0.34 -19.82
CA TYR A 48 -0.80 0.81 -19.93
C TYR A 48 0.33 0.57 -20.95
N GLN A 49 0.78 1.63 -21.57
CA GLN A 49 1.90 1.64 -22.51
C GLN A 49 3.14 0.93 -21.93
N SER A 50 3.47 1.19 -20.68
CA SER A 50 4.62 0.58 -20.00
C SER A 50 4.52 -0.95 -19.89
N VAL A 51 3.30 -1.48 -19.72
CA VAL A 51 3.05 -2.93 -19.65
C VAL A 51 3.16 -3.55 -21.03
N LEU A 52 2.51 -2.97 -22.05
CA LEU A 52 2.51 -3.50 -23.41
C LEU A 52 3.87 -3.45 -24.09
N ARG A 53 4.73 -2.48 -23.73
CA ARG A 53 6.10 -2.38 -24.24
C ARG A 53 7.13 -3.22 -23.50
N ASN A 54 6.75 -3.78 -22.36
CA ASN A 54 7.65 -4.61 -21.55
C ASN A 54 7.68 -6.06 -22.09
N LYS A 55 8.81 -6.44 -22.69
CA LYS A 55 9.01 -7.77 -23.28
C LYS A 55 9.03 -8.92 -22.25
N ALA A 56 9.06 -8.62 -20.96
CA ALA A 56 8.97 -9.63 -19.91
C ALA A 56 7.57 -10.23 -19.77
N PHE A 57 6.54 -9.59 -20.34
CA PHE A 57 5.16 -10.03 -20.28
C PHE A 57 4.61 -10.30 -21.68
N THR A 58 3.79 -11.33 -21.79
CA THR A 58 3.09 -11.69 -23.01
C THR A 58 1.59 -11.62 -22.77
N PHE A 59 0.90 -10.84 -23.62
CA PHE A 59 -0.54 -10.73 -23.60
C PHE A 59 -1.07 -10.93 -25.03
N GLU A 60 -2.15 -11.71 -25.15
CA GLU A 60 -2.80 -12.01 -26.41
C GLU A 60 -4.23 -11.45 -26.41
N GLU A 61 -4.74 -11.08 -27.58
CA GLU A 61 -6.12 -10.65 -27.70
C GLU A 61 -7.08 -11.80 -27.35
N SER A 62 -8.09 -11.49 -26.54
CA SER A 62 -9.07 -12.45 -26.05
C SER A 62 -10.49 -11.99 -26.35
N GLY A 63 -11.24 -12.80 -27.06
CA GLY A 63 -12.60 -12.48 -27.47
C GLY A 63 -12.68 -11.34 -28.53
N PRO A 64 -13.90 -11.00 -28.93
CA PRO A 64 -14.11 -9.91 -29.88
C PRO A 64 -13.83 -8.54 -29.24
N PRO A 65 -13.45 -7.53 -30.05
CA PRO A 65 -13.41 -6.16 -29.58
C PRO A 65 -14.80 -5.71 -29.09
N PHE A 66 -14.80 -4.77 -28.16
CA PHE A 66 -16.02 -4.21 -27.59
C PHE A 66 -16.04 -2.69 -27.74
N VAL A 67 -17.21 -2.10 -27.55
CA VAL A 67 -17.40 -0.65 -27.58
C VAL A 67 -18.05 -0.22 -26.27
N ILE A 68 -17.55 0.86 -25.69
CA ILE A 68 -18.14 1.58 -24.55
C ILE A 68 -18.67 2.91 -25.08
N HIS A 69 -19.96 3.12 -24.92
CA HIS A 69 -20.56 4.44 -25.16
C HIS A 69 -20.26 5.33 -23.93
N GLN A 70 -19.63 6.49 -24.16
CA GLN A 70 -19.24 7.40 -23.11
C GLN A 70 -19.21 8.83 -23.62
N ASP A 71 -19.95 9.73 -22.97
CA ASP A 71 -20.02 11.15 -23.32
C ASP A 71 -20.42 11.40 -24.80
N GLY A 72 -21.35 10.59 -25.30
CA GLY A 72 -21.84 10.68 -26.67
C GLY A 72 -20.94 10.06 -27.74
N GLU A 73 -19.82 9.46 -27.37
CA GLU A 73 -18.86 8.82 -28.26
C GLU A 73 -18.81 7.29 -28.05
N ASP A 74 -18.58 6.58 -29.15
CA ASP A 74 -18.33 5.14 -29.15
C ASP A 74 -16.84 4.86 -29.09
N ILE A 75 -16.36 4.47 -27.91
CA ILE A 75 -14.94 4.25 -27.63
C ILE A 75 -14.62 2.75 -27.73
N PRO A 76 -13.75 2.34 -28.69
CA PRO A 76 -13.39 0.94 -28.86
C PRO A 76 -12.43 0.48 -27.78
N GLY A 77 -12.56 -0.79 -27.39
CA GLY A 77 -11.68 -1.48 -26.49
C GLY A 77 -11.44 -2.93 -26.90
N GLN A 78 -10.35 -3.50 -26.42
CA GLN A 78 -9.98 -4.91 -26.62
C GLN A 78 -9.58 -5.52 -25.28
N LEU A 79 -10.05 -6.75 -25.01
CA LEU A 79 -9.59 -7.54 -23.89
C LEU A 79 -8.32 -8.28 -24.29
N LEU A 80 -7.29 -8.19 -23.43
CA LEU A 80 -6.06 -8.97 -23.56
C LEU A 80 -5.95 -9.96 -22.40
N ARG A 81 -5.40 -11.13 -22.65
CA ARG A 81 -5.20 -12.21 -21.68
C ARG A 81 -3.71 -12.56 -21.55
N GLY A 82 -3.25 -12.66 -20.33
CA GLY A 82 -1.94 -13.17 -19.94
C GLY A 82 -2.01 -13.85 -18.58
N GLU A 83 -0.88 -14.02 -17.93
CA GLU A 83 -0.80 -14.57 -16.58
C GLU A 83 0.01 -13.65 -15.66
N LEU A 84 -0.49 -13.44 -14.44
CA LEU A 84 0.26 -12.83 -13.37
C LEU A 84 1.27 -13.81 -12.77
N ALA A 85 0.84 -15.06 -12.63
CA ALA A 85 1.63 -16.21 -12.20
C ALA A 85 0.92 -17.48 -12.70
N PRO A 86 1.60 -18.65 -12.71
CA PRO A 86 1.00 -19.88 -13.19
C PRO A 86 -0.40 -20.14 -12.62
N GLY A 87 -1.43 -20.09 -13.49
CA GLY A 87 -2.84 -20.29 -13.17
C GLY A 87 -3.48 -19.15 -12.36
N VAL A 88 -2.96 -17.93 -12.42
CA VAL A 88 -3.60 -16.68 -12.03
C VAL A 88 -3.70 -15.81 -13.28
N PRO A 89 -4.84 -15.81 -13.99
CA PRO A 89 -5.03 -14.99 -15.16
C PRO A 89 -4.85 -13.50 -14.86
N ALA A 90 -4.20 -12.79 -15.79
CA ALA A 90 -4.12 -11.35 -15.83
C ALA A 90 -4.83 -10.85 -17.09
N TRP A 91 -5.85 -10.06 -16.89
CA TRP A 91 -6.65 -9.45 -17.94
C TRP A 91 -6.29 -7.98 -18.08
N LEU A 92 -6.09 -7.50 -19.30
CA LEU A 92 -5.85 -6.09 -19.56
C LEU A 92 -6.96 -5.52 -20.44
N ILE A 93 -7.46 -4.34 -20.08
CA ILE A 93 -8.37 -3.54 -20.87
C ILE A 93 -7.55 -2.59 -21.75
N ARG A 94 -7.42 -2.91 -23.04
CA ARG A 94 -6.75 -2.05 -24.00
C ARG A 94 -7.71 -1.00 -24.53
N CYS A 95 -7.29 0.24 -24.47
CA CYS A 95 -7.85 1.40 -25.12
C CYS A 95 -6.73 2.40 -25.34
N ASP A 96 -6.24 2.48 -26.58
CA ASP A 96 -5.04 3.28 -26.88
C ASP A 96 -5.29 4.77 -26.64
N LEU A 97 -6.54 5.26 -26.84
CA LEU A 97 -6.93 6.62 -26.51
C LEU A 97 -6.59 7.00 -25.06
N PHE A 98 -6.83 6.09 -24.10
CA PHE A 98 -6.71 6.37 -22.69
C PHE A 98 -5.42 5.84 -22.05
N PHE A 99 -4.84 4.76 -22.58
CA PHE A 99 -3.77 4.05 -21.84
C PHE A 99 -2.45 3.93 -22.62
N ASP A 100 -2.40 4.24 -23.94
CA ASP A 100 -1.13 4.28 -24.67
C ASP A 100 -0.44 5.64 -24.51
N ARG A 101 -0.03 5.94 -23.28
CA ARG A 101 0.68 7.17 -22.92
C ARG A 101 1.64 6.96 -21.75
N PRO A 102 2.64 7.85 -21.56
CA PRO A 102 3.56 7.78 -20.41
C PRO A 102 2.84 7.96 -19.08
N GLY A 103 3.28 7.19 -18.07
CA GLY A 103 2.76 7.26 -16.70
C GLY A 103 1.36 6.65 -16.53
N LEU A 104 1.05 6.23 -15.30
CA LEU A 104 -0.23 5.59 -14.98
C LEU A 104 -1.34 6.63 -14.76
N TYR A 105 -1.06 7.65 -13.96
CA TYR A 105 -2.02 8.69 -13.54
C TYR A 105 -1.62 10.09 -14.00
N GLY A 106 -0.37 10.24 -14.46
CA GLY A 106 0.22 11.50 -14.88
C GLY A 106 1.65 11.29 -15.34
N PHE A 107 2.28 12.35 -15.82
CA PHE A 107 3.65 12.34 -16.29
C PHE A 107 4.39 13.61 -15.85
N ALA A 108 5.66 13.49 -15.48
CA ALA A 108 6.51 14.60 -15.05
C ALA A 108 5.89 15.47 -13.91
N GLY A 109 5.21 14.83 -12.96
CA GLY A 109 4.60 15.51 -11.81
C GLY A 109 3.24 16.16 -12.08
N VAL A 110 2.68 16.03 -13.30
CA VAL A 110 1.37 16.54 -13.68
C VAL A 110 0.40 15.39 -13.90
N GLU A 111 -0.76 15.42 -13.25
CA GLU A 111 -1.82 14.44 -13.46
C GLU A 111 -2.43 14.55 -14.87
N HIS A 112 -2.88 13.42 -15.40
CA HIS A 112 -3.66 13.45 -16.66
C HIS A 112 -5.04 14.08 -16.38
N PRO A 113 -5.43 15.14 -17.10
CA PRO A 113 -6.68 15.86 -16.85
C PRO A 113 -7.95 15.04 -17.17
N ASP A 114 -7.79 13.98 -17.93
CA ASP A 114 -8.84 13.04 -18.33
C ASP A 114 -8.89 11.77 -17.48
N ASN A 115 -8.31 11.80 -16.27
CA ASN A 115 -8.36 10.66 -15.35
C ASN A 115 -9.80 10.21 -15.02
N PRO A 116 -10.80 11.09 -14.83
CA PRO A 116 -12.19 10.67 -14.67
C PRO A 116 -12.70 9.84 -15.84
N GLU A 117 -12.47 10.29 -17.08
CA GLU A 117 -12.88 9.63 -18.31
C GLU A 117 -12.23 8.25 -18.47
N ARG A 118 -10.93 8.19 -18.22
CA ARG A 118 -10.10 6.98 -18.31
C ARG A 118 -10.60 5.87 -17.39
N PHE A 119 -10.83 6.22 -16.14
CA PHE A 119 -11.23 5.22 -15.14
C PHE A 119 -12.73 4.94 -15.15
N ALA A 120 -13.58 5.86 -15.62
CA ALA A 120 -14.97 5.55 -15.92
C ALA A 120 -15.07 4.53 -17.09
N PHE A 121 -14.31 4.76 -18.17
CA PHE A 121 -14.18 3.78 -19.25
C PHE A 121 -13.71 2.41 -18.73
N PHE A 122 -12.66 2.38 -17.91
CA PHE A 122 -12.15 1.14 -17.35
C PHE A 122 -13.22 0.38 -16.57
N CYS A 123 -13.96 1.05 -15.68
CA CYS A 123 -15.02 0.42 -14.89
C CYS A 123 -16.14 -0.16 -15.79
N LYS A 124 -16.58 0.58 -16.78
CA LYS A 124 -17.60 0.11 -17.75
C LYS A 124 -17.07 -1.08 -18.55
N ALA A 125 -15.83 -1.01 -19.01
CA ALA A 125 -15.19 -2.07 -19.77
C ALA A 125 -15.07 -3.37 -18.95
N VAL A 126 -14.69 -3.28 -17.65
CA VAL A 126 -14.64 -4.45 -16.75
C VAL A 126 -15.98 -5.18 -16.75
N LEU A 127 -17.11 -4.47 -16.60
CA LEU A 127 -18.44 -5.11 -16.62
C LEU A 127 -18.79 -5.66 -18.01
N LYS A 128 -18.44 -4.95 -19.07
CA LYS A 128 -18.71 -5.36 -20.46
C LYS A 128 -18.03 -6.68 -20.83
N VAL A 129 -16.83 -6.92 -20.31
CA VAL A 129 -16.04 -8.10 -20.64
C VAL A 129 -16.26 -9.30 -19.70
N LEU A 130 -17.08 -9.18 -18.66
CA LEU A 130 -17.35 -10.31 -17.74
C LEU A 130 -17.72 -11.62 -18.45
N PRO A 131 -18.57 -11.60 -19.52
CA PRO A 131 -18.91 -12.82 -20.23
C PRO A 131 -17.76 -13.43 -21.06
N GLN A 132 -16.67 -12.69 -21.26
CA GLN A 132 -15.50 -13.12 -22.03
C GLN A 132 -14.40 -13.73 -21.15
N LEU A 133 -14.53 -13.62 -19.81
CA LEU A 133 -13.56 -14.17 -18.86
C LEU A 133 -13.66 -15.69 -18.79
N ASP A 134 -12.55 -16.36 -18.46
CA ASP A 134 -12.50 -17.82 -18.31
C ASP A 134 -13.52 -18.36 -17.27
N ASN A 135 -13.76 -17.58 -16.22
CA ASN A 135 -14.76 -17.88 -15.19
C ASN A 135 -15.52 -16.62 -14.81
N VAL A 136 -16.83 -16.71 -14.67
CA VAL A 136 -17.65 -15.63 -14.14
C VAL A 136 -17.32 -15.48 -12.64
N PRO A 137 -16.90 -14.29 -12.18
CA PRO A 137 -16.53 -14.11 -10.78
C PRO A 137 -17.77 -14.14 -9.86
N ASP A 138 -17.60 -14.65 -8.64
CA ASP A 138 -18.57 -14.49 -7.55
C ASP A 138 -18.40 -13.13 -6.87
N ILE A 139 -17.16 -12.64 -6.84
CA ILE A 139 -16.75 -11.36 -6.23
C ILE A 139 -15.97 -10.55 -7.26
N ILE A 140 -16.31 -9.26 -7.39
CA ILE A 140 -15.41 -8.25 -7.95
C ILE A 140 -14.88 -7.41 -6.80
N MET A 141 -13.56 -7.44 -6.62
CA MET A 141 -12.85 -6.62 -5.65
C MET A 141 -12.26 -5.40 -6.34
N GLY A 142 -12.88 -4.23 -6.15
CA GLY A 142 -12.39 -2.96 -6.68
C GLY A 142 -11.42 -2.29 -5.70
N ASN A 143 -10.38 -1.66 -6.21
CA ASN A 143 -9.30 -1.05 -5.43
C ASN A 143 -9.20 0.45 -5.70
N ASP A 144 -9.38 1.27 -4.67
CA ASP A 144 -9.34 2.73 -4.66
C ASP A 144 -10.32 3.40 -5.66
N TRP A 145 -10.29 4.73 -5.72
CA TRP A 145 -11.22 5.55 -6.47
C TRP A 145 -11.31 5.19 -7.96
N GLN A 146 -10.22 4.71 -8.55
CA GLN A 146 -10.17 4.34 -9.96
C GLN A 146 -11.13 3.20 -10.33
N THR A 147 -11.55 2.44 -9.34
CA THR A 147 -12.50 1.33 -9.53
C THR A 147 -13.83 1.56 -8.80
N GLY A 148 -13.98 2.72 -8.15
CA GLY A 148 -15.16 3.00 -7.33
C GLY A 148 -16.47 2.99 -8.11
N LEU A 149 -16.45 3.43 -9.37
CA LEU A 149 -17.63 3.42 -10.26
C LEU A 149 -18.15 2.00 -10.54
N LEU A 150 -17.33 0.96 -10.41
CA LEU A 150 -17.78 -0.44 -10.56
C LEU A 150 -18.94 -0.76 -9.61
N MET A 151 -18.95 -0.20 -8.40
CA MET A 151 -19.93 -0.58 -7.37
C MET A 151 -21.34 -0.12 -7.70
N PRO A 152 -21.61 1.15 -8.05
CA PRO A 152 -22.96 1.54 -8.49
C PRO A 152 -23.36 0.91 -9.83
N LEU A 153 -22.44 0.71 -10.77
CA LEU A 153 -22.74 0.05 -12.06
C LEU A 153 -23.15 -1.42 -11.84
N LEU A 154 -22.50 -2.14 -10.93
CA LEU A 154 -22.92 -3.50 -10.53
C LEU A 154 -24.34 -3.52 -9.96
N ASN A 155 -24.68 -2.56 -9.12
CA ASN A 155 -26.04 -2.47 -8.56
C ASN A 155 -27.09 -2.20 -9.66
N LEU A 156 -26.75 -1.34 -10.63
CA LEU A 156 -27.65 -1.05 -11.76
C LEU A 156 -27.78 -2.22 -12.73
N SER A 157 -26.78 -3.08 -12.84
CA SER A 157 -26.80 -4.21 -13.78
C SER A 157 -27.88 -5.25 -13.46
N GLY A 158 -28.43 -5.26 -12.24
CA GLY A 158 -29.38 -6.26 -11.78
C GLY A 158 -28.84 -7.68 -11.64
N LEU A 159 -27.53 -7.87 -11.82
CA LEU A 159 -26.88 -9.16 -11.69
C LEU A 159 -26.88 -9.61 -10.22
N LYS A 160 -27.28 -10.85 -9.96
CA LYS A 160 -27.20 -11.44 -8.61
C LYS A 160 -25.74 -11.66 -8.17
N ARG A 161 -24.84 -11.92 -9.12
CA ARG A 161 -23.40 -12.07 -8.99
C ARG A 161 -22.74 -11.42 -10.20
N PRO A 162 -21.54 -10.85 -10.04
CA PRO A 162 -20.68 -10.82 -8.85
C PRO A 162 -21.15 -9.83 -7.77
N LYS A 163 -20.78 -10.09 -6.50
CA LYS A 163 -20.91 -9.10 -5.43
C LYS A 163 -19.72 -8.15 -5.43
N GLY A 164 -19.95 -6.86 -5.21
CA GLY A 164 -18.91 -5.84 -5.16
C GLY A 164 -18.26 -5.73 -3.77
N VAL A 165 -16.96 -5.96 -3.67
CA VAL A 165 -16.14 -5.66 -2.48
C VAL A 165 -15.24 -4.48 -2.84
N PHE A 166 -15.17 -3.46 -1.99
CA PHE A 166 -14.40 -2.26 -2.25
C PHE A 166 -13.27 -2.09 -1.24
N VAL A 167 -12.04 -1.93 -1.72
CA VAL A 167 -10.84 -1.77 -0.89
C VAL A 167 -10.32 -0.34 -0.98
N ILE A 168 -10.15 0.29 0.17
CA ILE A 168 -9.64 1.65 0.33
C ILE A 168 -8.21 1.57 0.84
N HIS A 169 -7.24 1.84 -0.05
CA HIS A 169 -5.83 1.87 0.31
C HIS A 169 -5.41 3.24 0.85
N ASN A 170 -5.96 4.32 0.27
CA ASN A 170 -5.70 5.67 0.74
C ASN A 170 -6.89 6.60 0.45
N GLN A 171 -7.62 6.98 1.50
CA GLN A 171 -8.77 7.88 1.41
C GLN A 171 -8.41 9.33 1.02
N GLY A 172 -7.14 9.68 1.01
CA GLY A 172 -6.68 10.99 0.53
C GLY A 172 -6.90 11.24 -0.97
N TYR A 173 -7.22 10.20 -1.74
CA TYR A 173 -7.49 10.29 -3.18
C TYR A 173 -8.97 10.00 -3.46
N LEU A 174 -9.73 11.05 -3.77
CA LEU A 174 -11.20 10.99 -3.85
C LEU A 174 -11.75 10.62 -5.23
N GLY A 175 -10.94 10.80 -6.30
CA GLY A 175 -11.42 10.62 -7.68
C GLY A 175 -12.59 11.55 -8.00
N LEU A 176 -12.34 12.86 -7.91
CA LEU A 176 -13.38 13.87 -8.09
C LEU A 176 -13.74 14.03 -9.57
N VAL A 177 -15.03 14.10 -9.84
CA VAL A 177 -15.61 14.31 -11.18
C VAL A 177 -16.42 15.61 -11.13
N PRO A 178 -16.07 16.62 -11.94
CA PRO A 178 -16.80 17.88 -12.02
C PRO A 178 -18.27 17.67 -12.43
N PRO A 179 -19.21 18.56 -12.03
CA PRO A 179 -20.64 18.40 -12.30
C PRO A 179 -20.99 18.31 -13.79
N ASP A 180 -20.31 19.07 -14.62
CA ASP A 180 -20.47 19.08 -16.08
C ASP A 180 -20.06 17.74 -16.73
N LYS A 181 -19.22 16.95 -16.06
CA LYS A 181 -18.81 15.60 -16.46
C LYS A 181 -19.67 14.49 -15.85
N TRP A 182 -20.77 14.81 -15.14
CA TRP A 182 -21.66 13.80 -14.58
C TRP A 182 -22.18 12.77 -15.62
N PRO A 183 -22.57 13.19 -16.86
CA PRO A 183 -23.03 12.25 -17.89
C PRO A 183 -22.01 11.15 -18.23
N LEU A 184 -20.72 11.41 -18.05
CA LEU A 184 -19.63 10.45 -18.21
C LEU A 184 -19.83 9.16 -17.39
N LEU A 185 -20.49 9.22 -16.24
CA LEU A 185 -20.63 8.10 -15.32
C LEU A 185 -21.75 7.12 -15.71
N ASP A 186 -22.65 7.52 -16.62
CA ASP A 186 -23.85 6.77 -17.03
C ASP A 186 -24.72 6.34 -15.84
N LEU A 187 -24.76 7.18 -14.82
CA LEU A 187 -25.57 6.96 -13.63
C LEU A 187 -26.83 7.84 -13.67
N PRO A 188 -28.00 7.31 -13.29
CA PRO A 188 -29.20 8.10 -13.11
C PRO A 188 -29.00 9.26 -12.14
N GLY A 189 -29.69 10.39 -12.36
CA GLY A 189 -29.51 11.60 -11.56
C GLY A 189 -29.72 11.43 -10.04
N HIS A 190 -30.50 10.44 -9.62
CA HIS A 190 -30.72 10.16 -8.19
C HIS A 190 -29.47 9.59 -7.48
N PHE A 191 -28.39 9.24 -8.19
CA PHE A 191 -27.11 8.92 -7.61
C PHE A 191 -26.29 10.18 -7.23
N TYR A 192 -26.60 11.34 -7.83
CA TYR A 192 -25.95 12.61 -7.52
C TYR A 192 -26.62 13.29 -6.32
N THR A 193 -26.50 12.68 -5.14
CA THR A 193 -27.07 13.17 -3.89
C THR A 193 -26.03 13.07 -2.78
N ILE A 194 -26.29 13.75 -1.64
CA ILE A 194 -25.42 13.71 -0.47
C ILE A 194 -25.28 12.28 0.11
N ASP A 195 -26.30 11.44 -0.06
CA ASP A 195 -26.26 10.03 0.35
C ASP A 195 -25.68 9.12 -0.76
N GLY A 196 -25.46 9.66 -1.95
CA GLY A 196 -24.87 8.99 -3.12
C GLY A 196 -23.42 9.40 -3.37
N LEU A 197 -23.13 9.90 -4.59
CA LEU A 197 -21.78 10.24 -5.03
C LEU A 197 -21.41 11.70 -4.79
N GLU A 198 -22.37 12.59 -4.52
CA GLU A 198 -22.10 14.02 -4.37
C GLU A 198 -21.11 14.28 -3.22
N TYR A 199 -20.13 15.15 -3.48
CA TYR A 199 -19.09 15.56 -2.56
C TYR A 199 -18.72 17.03 -2.83
N PHE A 200 -19.23 17.93 -2.00
CA PHE A 200 -18.99 19.39 -2.10
C PHE A 200 -19.15 19.96 -3.52
N GLY A 201 -20.26 19.63 -4.18
CA GLY A 201 -20.61 20.08 -5.52
C GLY A 201 -19.95 19.31 -6.68
N GLN A 202 -19.20 18.25 -6.39
CA GLN A 202 -18.63 17.34 -7.36
C GLN A 202 -19.14 15.91 -7.11
N ALA A 203 -18.83 14.95 -7.97
CA ALA A 203 -19.00 13.55 -7.64
C ALA A 203 -17.66 12.94 -7.21
N SER A 204 -17.68 12.03 -6.21
CA SER A 204 -16.49 11.28 -5.78
C SER A 204 -16.63 9.80 -6.14
N LEU A 205 -15.69 9.30 -6.93
CA LEU A 205 -15.66 7.87 -7.28
C LEU A 205 -15.26 6.99 -6.07
N LEU A 206 -14.45 7.52 -5.15
CA LEU A 206 -14.19 6.83 -3.88
C LEU A 206 -15.48 6.67 -3.07
N LYS A 207 -16.29 7.74 -2.98
CA LYS A 207 -17.60 7.70 -2.30
C LYS A 207 -18.56 6.72 -2.97
N ALA A 208 -18.53 6.61 -4.31
CA ALA A 208 -19.29 5.61 -5.03
C ALA A 208 -18.95 4.18 -4.56
N GLY A 209 -17.67 3.88 -4.40
CA GLY A 209 -17.20 2.61 -3.83
C GLY A 209 -17.71 2.39 -2.41
N ILE A 210 -17.60 3.43 -1.56
CA ILE A 210 -18.06 3.39 -0.16
C ILE A 210 -19.56 3.10 -0.07
N VAL A 211 -20.36 3.84 -0.80
CA VAL A 211 -21.84 3.76 -0.68
C VAL A 211 -22.37 2.46 -1.26
N TYR A 212 -21.93 2.07 -2.45
CA TYR A 212 -22.60 1.04 -3.25
C TYR A 212 -21.96 -0.35 -3.19
N SER A 213 -20.82 -0.53 -2.52
CA SER A 213 -20.24 -1.87 -2.31
C SER A 213 -21.07 -2.72 -1.32
N LYS A 214 -21.01 -4.04 -1.47
CA LYS A 214 -21.59 -5.00 -0.53
C LYS A 214 -20.78 -5.10 0.76
N ALA A 215 -19.44 -5.06 0.65
CA ALA A 215 -18.52 -5.02 1.77
C ALA A 215 -17.37 -4.05 1.46
N MET A 216 -16.82 -3.43 2.51
CA MET A 216 -15.68 -2.51 2.43
C MET A 216 -14.50 -3.02 3.25
N VAL A 217 -13.31 -2.80 2.71
CA VAL A 217 -12.05 -3.10 3.40
C VAL A 217 -11.19 -1.84 3.44
N THR A 218 -10.62 -1.54 4.60
CA THR A 218 -9.42 -0.69 4.69
C THR A 218 -8.21 -1.54 5.05
N VAL A 219 -7.03 -1.01 4.78
CA VAL A 219 -5.78 -1.76 4.87
C VAL A 219 -5.19 -1.87 6.28
N SER A 220 -5.97 -1.52 7.31
CA SER A 220 -5.67 -1.83 8.71
C SER A 220 -6.86 -1.59 9.65
N PRO A 221 -6.94 -2.28 10.80
CA PRO A 221 -7.99 -2.07 11.80
C PRO A 221 -8.01 -0.66 12.40
N THR A 222 -6.86 -0.07 12.68
CA THR A 222 -6.77 1.31 13.19
C THR A 222 -7.20 2.29 12.11
N TYR A 223 -6.76 2.12 10.87
CA TYR A 223 -7.19 2.98 9.77
C TYR A 223 -8.71 2.89 9.53
N ALA A 224 -9.32 1.72 9.68
CA ALA A 224 -10.77 1.58 9.62
C ALA A 224 -11.51 2.44 10.68
N ARG A 225 -10.90 2.68 11.84
CA ARG A 225 -11.43 3.60 12.85
C ARG A 225 -11.13 5.07 12.50
N GLU A 226 -9.92 5.36 12.04
CA GLU A 226 -9.47 6.72 11.71
C GLU A 226 -10.30 7.34 10.58
N VAL A 227 -10.62 6.61 9.52
CA VAL A 227 -11.43 7.12 8.39
C VAL A 227 -12.87 7.50 8.79
N GLN A 228 -13.32 7.09 9.95
CA GLN A 228 -14.63 7.44 10.52
C GLN A 228 -14.58 8.72 11.38
N THR A 229 -13.40 9.34 11.54
CA THR A 229 -13.22 10.59 12.30
C THR A 229 -13.10 11.78 11.35
N PRO A 230 -13.45 13.01 11.79
CA PRO A 230 -13.29 14.21 10.97
C PRO A 230 -11.84 14.41 10.49
N GLU A 231 -10.86 14.09 11.33
CA GLU A 231 -9.42 14.27 11.03
C GLU A 231 -8.91 13.28 9.97
N GLY A 232 -9.37 12.02 10.02
CA GLY A 232 -8.92 10.95 9.11
C GLY A 232 -9.83 10.71 7.91
N GLY A 233 -11.07 11.19 7.97
CA GLY A 233 -12.13 10.87 7.01
C GLY A 233 -12.10 11.68 5.71
N GLN A 234 -11.26 12.71 5.60
CA GLN A 234 -11.15 13.55 4.40
C GLN A 234 -12.52 14.04 3.88
N GLY A 235 -13.42 14.44 4.79
CA GLY A 235 -14.79 14.85 4.48
C GLY A 235 -15.76 13.72 4.13
N LEU A 236 -15.32 12.46 4.16
CA LEU A 236 -16.17 11.26 3.96
C LEU A 236 -16.44 10.51 5.28
N ASP A 237 -16.01 11.03 6.42
CA ASP A 237 -16.20 10.42 7.75
C ASP A 237 -17.68 10.13 8.06
N GLY A 238 -18.58 11.02 7.63
CA GLY A 238 -20.04 10.80 7.73
C GLY A 238 -20.50 9.57 6.94
N ALA A 239 -20.09 9.44 5.69
CA ALA A 239 -20.39 8.28 4.86
C ALA A 239 -19.76 7.00 5.42
N MET A 240 -18.51 7.07 5.90
CA MET A 240 -17.81 5.94 6.52
C MET A 240 -18.52 5.45 7.79
N ARG A 241 -18.98 6.36 8.67
CA ARG A 241 -19.78 5.99 9.85
C ARG A 241 -21.13 5.39 9.49
N HIS A 242 -21.84 5.99 8.52
CA HIS A 242 -23.13 5.48 8.06
C HIS A 242 -23.04 4.04 7.54
N HIS A 243 -21.98 3.75 6.82
CA HIS A 243 -21.73 2.43 6.23
C HIS A 243 -20.78 1.54 7.06
N SER A 244 -20.53 1.86 8.33
CA SER A 244 -19.55 1.18 9.18
C SER A 244 -19.80 -0.32 9.37
N VAL A 245 -21.07 -0.76 9.31
CA VAL A 245 -21.44 -2.18 9.44
C VAL A 245 -20.79 -3.09 8.40
N LYS A 246 -20.49 -2.57 7.21
CA LYS A 246 -19.82 -3.32 6.12
C LYS A 246 -18.32 -3.06 6.04
N LEU A 247 -17.76 -2.25 6.94
CA LEU A 247 -16.35 -1.86 6.96
C LEU A 247 -15.52 -2.84 7.81
N THR A 248 -14.44 -3.35 7.24
CA THR A 248 -13.47 -4.22 7.93
C THR A 248 -12.05 -3.73 7.67
N GLY A 249 -11.23 -3.65 8.72
CA GLY A 249 -9.79 -3.40 8.58
C GLY A 249 -9.01 -4.69 8.43
N ILE A 250 -8.33 -4.90 7.31
CA ILE A 250 -7.47 -6.05 7.05
C ILE A 250 -6.07 -5.56 6.70
N LEU A 251 -5.06 -5.91 7.51
CA LEU A 251 -3.66 -5.56 7.22
C LEU A 251 -3.20 -6.18 5.90
N ASN A 252 -2.44 -5.41 5.15
CA ASN A 252 -1.70 -5.95 4.01
C ASN A 252 -0.66 -6.96 4.48
N GLY A 253 -0.29 -7.87 3.60
CA GLY A 253 0.76 -8.85 3.87
C GLY A 253 2.13 -8.41 3.35
N VAL A 254 3.14 -9.18 3.73
CA VAL A 254 4.50 -9.13 3.19
C VAL A 254 4.74 -10.39 2.35
N ASP A 255 5.33 -10.21 1.18
CA ASP A 255 5.81 -11.35 0.38
C ASP A 255 7.16 -11.84 0.93
N TYR A 256 7.12 -12.92 1.70
CA TYR A 256 8.31 -13.53 2.30
C TYR A 256 9.18 -14.32 1.31
N ASN A 257 8.80 -14.41 0.02
CA ASN A 257 9.72 -14.86 -1.02
C ASN A 257 10.70 -13.76 -1.42
N ILE A 258 10.29 -12.49 -1.26
CA ILE A 258 11.09 -11.29 -1.56
C ILE A 258 11.75 -10.78 -0.27
N TRP A 259 10.95 -10.51 0.76
CA TRP A 259 11.39 -9.90 2.02
C TRP A 259 11.67 -10.97 3.08
N ASN A 260 12.81 -11.67 2.95
CA ASN A 260 13.22 -12.70 3.90
C ASN A 260 14.75 -12.72 4.09
N PRO A 261 15.28 -12.33 5.27
CA PRO A 261 16.71 -12.26 5.49
C PRO A 261 17.44 -13.60 5.35
N GLU A 262 16.73 -14.72 5.38
CA GLU A 262 17.35 -16.06 5.21
C GLU A 262 17.69 -16.37 3.76
N THR A 263 16.97 -15.78 2.80
CA THR A 263 17.07 -16.12 1.36
C THR A 263 17.29 -14.93 0.45
N ASP A 264 17.25 -13.70 0.99
CA ASP A 264 17.40 -12.46 0.24
C ASP A 264 18.79 -12.37 -0.41
N LYS A 265 18.81 -12.20 -1.73
CA LYS A 265 20.04 -12.08 -2.54
C LYS A 265 20.58 -10.65 -2.64
N LEU A 266 19.80 -9.66 -2.17
CA LEU A 266 20.14 -8.23 -2.26
C LEU A 266 20.92 -7.74 -1.03
N ILE A 267 21.01 -8.56 0.04
CA ILE A 267 21.74 -8.23 1.25
C ILE A 267 23.14 -8.87 1.30
N THR A 268 24.04 -8.26 2.04
CA THR A 268 25.45 -8.69 2.11
C THR A 268 25.65 -10.09 2.70
N ALA A 269 24.80 -10.47 3.65
CA ALA A 269 24.87 -11.79 4.28
C ALA A 269 23.48 -12.20 4.81
N ASN A 270 23.10 -13.43 4.57
CA ASN A 270 21.85 -13.99 5.07
C ASN A 270 21.92 -14.32 6.57
N TYR A 271 20.77 -14.27 7.26
CA TYR A 271 20.66 -14.54 8.69
C TYR A 271 19.21 -14.92 9.07
N SER A 272 19.07 -15.46 10.29
CA SER A 272 17.79 -15.82 10.88
C SER A 272 17.65 -15.26 12.30
N SER A 273 16.47 -15.36 12.90
CA SER A 273 16.21 -14.99 14.30
C SER A 273 17.08 -15.77 15.30
N GLY A 274 17.45 -17.02 14.96
CA GLY A 274 18.35 -17.84 15.76
C GLY A 274 19.84 -17.46 15.62
N ASN A 275 20.21 -16.81 14.51
CA ASN A 275 21.61 -16.45 14.24
C ASN A 275 21.73 -15.09 13.55
N LEU A 276 21.93 -14.05 14.34
CA LEU A 276 22.04 -12.65 13.88
C LEU A 276 23.45 -12.23 13.42
N LYS A 277 24.40 -13.18 13.23
CA LYS A 277 25.75 -12.85 12.76
C LYS A 277 25.76 -12.18 11.38
N GLY A 278 24.86 -12.60 10.48
CA GLY A 278 24.70 -12.00 9.15
C GLY A 278 24.20 -10.55 9.24
N LYS A 279 23.27 -10.22 10.15
CA LYS A 279 22.80 -8.84 10.36
C LYS A 279 23.94 -7.89 10.71
N ARG A 280 24.88 -8.31 11.56
CA ARG A 280 26.08 -7.50 11.89
C ARG A 280 26.96 -7.26 10.65
N LYS A 281 27.09 -8.28 9.77
CA LYS A 281 27.82 -8.11 8.49
C LYS A 281 27.10 -7.13 7.57
N CYS A 282 25.76 -7.19 7.49
CA CYS A 282 24.95 -6.23 6.73
C CYS A 282 25.13 -4.81 7.27
N LYS A 283 25.13 -4.61 8.61
CA LYS A 283 25.41 -3.30 9.21
C LYS A 283 26.76 -2.78 8.82
N LYS A 284 27.82 -3.59 8.98
CA LYS A 284 29.20 -3.17 8.64
C LYS A 284 29.31 -2.77 7.16
N ALA A 285 28.72 -3.54 6.26
CA ALA A 285 28.71 -3.23 4.83
C ALA A 285 27.93 -1.95 4.51
N LEU A 286 26.78 -1.73 5.12
CA LEU A 286 25.98 -0.52 4.97
C LEU A 286 26.74 0.72 5.46
N LEU A 287 27.41 0.63 6.60
CA LEU A 287 28.22 1.72 7.16
C LEU A 287 29.38 2.07 6.23
N ALA A 288 30.07 1.09 5.64
CA ALA A 288 31.13 1.31 4.68
C ALA A 288 30.61 1.93 3.37
N GLU A 289 29.42 1.51 2.89
CA GLU A 289 28.79 2.08 1.70
C GLU A 289 28.47 3.58 1.86
N PHE A 290 28.15 4.01 3.08
CA PHE A 290 27.78 5.40 3.38
C PHE A 290 28.84 6.22 4.11
N GLY A 291 30.03 5.67 4.40
CA GLY A 291 31.10 6.38 5.13
C GLY A 291 30.69 6.70 6.57
N LEU A 292 30.07 5.74 7.25
CA LEU A 292 29.60 5.84 8.66
C LEU A 292 30.25 4.78 9.56
N GLU A 293 31.49 4.35 9.28
CA GLU A 293 32.18 3.26 10.03
C GLU A 293 32.25 3.53 11.52
N GLY A 294 32.30 4.81 11.95
CA GLY A 294 32.27 5.21 13.35
C GLY A 294 30.99 4.80 14.12
N PHE A 295 29.98 4.30 13.41
CA PHE A 295 28.69 3.86 14.00
C PHE A 295 28.58 2.33 14.19
N GLU A 296 29.66 1.57 14.04
CA GLU A 296 29.60 0.10 14.17
C GLU A 296 29.01 -0.34 15.54
N ASN A 297 29.36 0.37 16.61
CA ASN A 297 28.86 0.11 17.99
C ASN A 297 27.83 1.16 18.47
N ARG A 298 27.30 1.97 17.58
CA ARG A 298 26.28 2.99 17.85
C ARG A 298 25.02 2.68 17.05
N PRO A 299 23.83 3.12 17.50
CA PRO A 299 22.61 2.83 16.78
C PRO A 299 22.55 3.57 15.42
N VAL A 300 22.07 2.85 14.41
CA VAL A 300 21.83 3.39 13.06
C VAL A 300 20.37 3.26 12.73
N ILE A 301 19.77 4.37 12.34
CA ILE A 301 18.38 4.48 11.91
C ILE A 301 18.33 4.50 10.39
N GLY A 302 17.54 3.61 9.77
CA GLY A 302 17.15 3.68 8.37
C GLY A 302 15.81 4.38 8.21
N MET A 303 15.68 5.19 7.18
CA MET A 303 14.39 5.77 6.75
C MET A 303 14.23 5.53 5.25
N VAL A 304 13.20 4.78 4.86
CA VAL A 304 12.96 4.40 3.46
C VAL A 304 11.53 4.75 3.08
N GLY A 305 11.34 5.52 2.00
CA GLY A 305 10.03 5.85 1.51
C GLY A 305 9.97 7.13 0.69
N ARG A 306 8.76 7.52 0.27
CA ARG A 306 8.57 8.76 -0.47
C ARG A 306 8.90 9.97 0.42
N LEU A 307 9.58 10.97 -0.14
CA LEU A 307 9.80 12.25 0.50
C LEU A 307 8.59 13.15 0.21
N ALA A 308 7.63 13.13 1.12
CA ALA A 308 6.36 13.85 1.03
C ALA A 308 5.87 14.25 2.42
N ALA A 309 4.96 15.23 2.48
CA ALA A 309 4.36 15.72 3.72
C ALA A 309 3.85 14.58 4.62
N GLN A 310 3.13 13.64 4.02
CA GLN A 310 2.57 12.47 4.69
C GLN A 310 3.59 11.67 5.51
N LYS A 311 4.83 11.54 5.01
CA LYS A 311 5.86 10.69 5.62
C LYS A 311 6.60 11.33 6.81
N GLY A 312 6.28 12.58 7.13
CA GLY A 312 6.74 13.25 8.35
C GLY A 312 8.24 13.57 8.38
N PHE A 313 8.88 13.74 7.21
CA PHE A 313 10.30 14.10 7.15
C PHE A 313 10.56 15.47 7.79
N SER A 314 9.61 16.42 7.70
CA SER A 314 9.69 17.71 8.39
C SER A 314 9.86 17.57 9.90
N LEU A 315 9.20 16.57 10.51
CA LEU A 315 9.32 16.29 11.93
C LEU A 315 10.74 15.80 12.30
N VAL A 316 11.36 15.03 11.41
CA VAL A 316 12.75 14.56 11.57
C VAL A 316 13.72 15.73 11.48
N ALA A 317 13.53 16.62 10.49
CA ALA A 317 14.35 17.81 10.31
C ALA A 317 14.25 18.76 11.51
N GLU A 318 13.05 18.99 12.05
CA GLU A 318 12.83 19.79 13.27
C GLU A 318 13.50 19.18 14.51
N ALA A 319 13.52 17.83 14.61
CA ALA A 319 14.07 17.10 15.74
C ALA A 319 15.58 16.81 15.60
N ALA A 320 16.21 17.17 14.52
CA ALA A 320 17.52 16.66 14.09
C ALA A 320 18.64 16.87 15.14
N GLU A 321 18.79 18.11 15.65
CA GLU A 321 19.80 18.38 16.69
C GLU A 321 19.67 17.48 17.90
N ASP A 322 18.46 17.34 18.43
CA ASP A 322 18.22 16.53 19.62
C ASP A 322 18.41 15.03 19.34
N ILE A 323 18.02 14.57 18.14
CA ILE A 323 18.21 13.19 17.70
C ILE A 323 19.71 12.87 17.55
N PHE A 324 20.50 13.72 16.86
CA PHE A 324 21.92 13.46 16.67
C PHE A 324 22.74 13.60 17.95
N ARG A 325 22.33 14.43 18.91
CA ARG A 325 22.92 14.47 20.26
C ARG A 325 22.81 13.14 21.01
N LEU A 326 21.85 12.27 20.66
CA LEU A 326 21.76 10.91 21.19
C LEU A 326 22.79 9.95 20.62
N GLY A 327 23.63 10.41 19.67
CA GLY A 327 24.71 9.65 19.11
C GLY A 327 24.31 8.61 18.08
N ILE A 328 23.22 8.85 17.35
CA ILE A 328 22.75 7.95 16.29
C ILE A 328 23.29 8.34 14.90
N GLY A 329 23.38 7.36 13.98
CA GLY A 329 23.48 7.59 12.56
C GLY A 329 22.12 7.49 11.86
N LEU A 330 21.89 8.31 10.83
CA LEU A 330 20.67 8.30 10.03
C LEU A 330 21.02 8.06 8.56
N ILE A 331 20.36 7.09 7.94
CA ILE A 331 20.47 6.84 6.48
C ILE A 331 19.08 6.96 5.88
N VAL A 332 18.91 7.90 4.93
CA VAL A 332 17.63 8.17 4.25
C VAL A 332 17.72 7.73 2.81
N LEU A 333 16.74 6.95 2.37
CA LEU A 333 16.50 6.58 0.97
C LEU A 333 15.10 7.02 0.58
N GLY A 334 14.98 7.88 -0.42
CA GLY A 334 13.67 8.29 -0.93
C GLY A 334 13.74 9.27 -2.08
N SER A 335 12.61 9.49 -2.69
CA SER A 335 12.35 10.55 -3.66
C SER A 335 10.91 11.01 -3.55
N GLY A 336 10.62 12.20 -4.05
CA GLY A 336 9.24 12.71 -3.98
C GLY A 336 9.12 14.17 -4.34
N GLU A 337 8.54 14.97 -3.44
CA GLU A 337 8.36 16.40 -3.63
C GLU A 337 9.70 17.12 -3.45
N SER A 338 10.04 18.02 -4.39
CA SER A 338 11.32 18.75 -4.38
C SER A 338 11.60 19.46 -3.04
N PHE A 339 10.58 20.03 -2.43
CA PHE A 339 10.69 20.66 -1.12
C PHE A 339 11.27 19.72 -0.05
N TYR A 340 10.80 18.47 0.01
CA TYR A 340 11.29 17.48 0.99
C TYR A 340 12.62 16.86 0.58
N GLU A 341 12.92 16.77 -0.71
CA GLU A 341 14.24 16.37 -1.18
C GLU A 341 15.32 17.41 -0.81
N ASP A 342 15.04 18.70 -1.00
CA ASP A 342 15.94 19.79 -0.63
C ASP A 342 16.11 19.88 0.90
N MET A 343 15.05 19.67 1.66
CA MET A 343 15.13 19.57 3.12
C MET A 343 16.04 18.41 3.55
N ALA A 344 15.96 17.25 2.87
CA ALA A 344 16.81 16.11 3.17
C ALA A 344 18.29 16.36 2.82
N ARG A 345 18.57 17.05 1.70
CA ARG A 345 19.94 17.49 1.34
C ARG A 345 20.50 18.43 2.39
N SER A 346 19.72 19.46 2.77
CA SER A 346 20.12 20.42 3.81
C SER A 346 20.42 19.75 5.15
N LEU A 347 19.62 18.74 5.52
CA LEU A 347 19.87 17.97 6.76
C LEU A 347 21.19 17.19 6.68
N ALA A 348 21.45 16.52 5.57
CA ALA A 348 22.70 15.77 5.37
C ALA A 348 23.94 16.70 5.33
N ASP A 349 23.80 17.91 4.77
CA ASP A 349 24.87 18.92 4.75
C ASP A 349 25.16 19.50 6.14
N GLN A 350 24.11 19.65 6.98
CA GLN A 350 24.28 20.13 8.37
C GLN A 350 24.90 19.10 9.29
N PHE A 351 24.67 17.79 9.04
CA PHE A 351 25.16 16.70 9.89
C PHE A 351 25.94 15.65 9.08
N PRO A 352 27.02 16.05 8.36
CA PRO A 352 27.67 15.19 7.37
C PRO A 352 28.27 13.90 7.96
N ASP A 353 28.64 13.91 9.24
CA ASP A 353 29.23 12.76 9.94
C ASP A 353 28.19 11.77 10.48
N SER A 354 26.89 12.15 10.49
CA SER A 354 25.82 11.37 11.12
C SER A 354 24.61 11.12 10.23
N CYS A 355 24.41 11.95 9.20
CA CYS A 355 23.28 11.84 8.26
C CYS A 355 23.77 11.57 6.85
N LYS A 356 23.23 10.52 6.24
CA LYS A 356 23.51 10.19 4.82
C LYS A 356 22.20 10.02 4.04
N LEU A 357 22.27 10.36 2.76
CA LEU A 357 21.12 10.48 1.91
C LEU A 357 21.35 9.83 0.54
N PHE A 358 20.35 9.10 0.06
CA PHE A 358 20.23 8.72 -1.34
C PHE A 358 18.88 9.21 -1.88
N ILE A 359 18.90 10.18 -2.80
CA ILE A 359 17.69 10.63 -3.50
C ILE A 359 17.47 9.76 -4.72
N GLY A 360 16.33 9.08 -4.75
CA GLY A 360 15.93 8.21 -5.85
C GLY A 360 15.22 6.94 -5.37
N TYR A 361 14.80 6.15 -6.34
CA TYR A 361 14.28 4.80 -6.11
C TYR A 361 15.41 3.78 -6.32
N ASN A 362 15.65 2.93 -5.33
CA ASN A 362 16.62 1.84 -5.42
C ASN A 362 16.19 0.68 -4.53
N ASP A 363 15.60 -0.34 -5.16
CA ASP A 363 15.05 -1.51 -4.46
C ASP A 363 16.14 -2.27 -3.68
N GLY A 364 17.27 -2.58 -4.33
CA GLY A 364 18.38 -3.29 -3.67
C GLY A 364 18.98 -2.50 -2.49
N LEU A 365 19.03 -1.17 -2.57
CA LEU A 365 19.47 -0.34 -1.46
C LEU A 365 18.46 -0.35 -0.32
N SER A 366 17.14 -0.41 -0.61
CA SER A 366 16.11 -0.51 0.43
C SER A 366 16.28 -1.78 1.27
N HIS A 367 16.55 -2.92 0.62
CA HIS A 367 16.87 -4.18 1.31
C HIS A 367 18.13 -4.06 2.17
N ARG A 368 19.22 -3.44 1.65
CA ARG A 368 20.45 -3.25 2.42
C ARG A 368 20.28 -2.31 3.61
N ILE A 369 19.50 -1.23 3.47
CA ILE A 369 19.18 -0.32 4.59
C ILE A 369 18.37 -1.05 5.66
N ILE A 370 17.32 -1.77 5.26
CA ILE A 370 16.49 -2.52 6.20
C ILE A 370 17.31 -3.62 6.90
N ALA A 371 18.17 -4.35 6.19
CA ALA A 371 18.99 -5.40 6.79
C ALA A 371 20.14 -4.86 7.66
N GLY A 372 20.71 -3.70 7.30
CA GLY A 372 21.91 -3.16 7.93
C GLY A 372 21.65 -2.16 9.07
N SER A 373 20.48 -1.53 9.11
CA SER A 373 20.11 -0.64 10.20
C SER A 373 19.72 -1.40 11.47
N ASP A 374 19.89 -0.78 12.64
CA ASP A 374 19.40 -1.31 13.92
C ASP A 374 17.92 -0.96 14.12
N LEU A 375 17.56 0.23 13.68
CA LEU A 375 16.24 0.84 13.84
C LEU A 375 15.72 1.30 12.48
N VAL A 376 14.40 1.33 12.31
CA VAL A 376 13.75 1.97 11.16
C VAL A 376 12.74 3.00 11.66
N LEU A 377 12.80 4.21 11.09
CA LEU A 377 11.97 5.33 11.51
C LEU A 377 10.85 5.60 10.50
N ILE A 378 9.60 5.64 10.99
CA ILE A 378 8.40 5.91 10.18
C ILE A 378 7.50 6.90 10.93
N PRO A 379 7.82 8.21 10.87
CA PRO A 379 7.12 9.25 11.64
C PRO A 379 5.91 9.81 10.91
N SER A 380 5.19 8.99 10.16
CA SER A 380 4.13 9.41 9.24
C SER A 380 3.01 10.19 9.92
N MET A 381 2.51 11.24 9.26
CA MET A 381 1.34 12.00 9.69
C MET A 381 0.09 11.12 9.66
N TYR A 382 -0.07 10.32 8.65
CA TYR A 382 -1.02 9.22 8.55
C TYR A 382 -0.41 8.09 7.72
N GLU A 383 -0.71 6.84 8.06
CA GLU A 383 -0.18 5.67 7.36
C GLU A 383 -1.24 4.57 7.33
N PRO A 384 -2.00 4.45 6.24
CA PRO A 384 -3.10 3.48 6.16
C PRO A 384 -2.71 2.07 6.56
N CYS A 385 -1.60 1.56 6.05
CA CYS A 385 -1.02 0.29 6.45
C CYS A 385 0.46 0.44 6.83
N GLY A 386 1.29 0.93 5.92
CA GLY A 386 2.73 0.82 5.98
C GLY A 386 3.21 -0.61 5.70
N LEU A 387 4.34 -0.73 5.04
CA LEU A 387 5.00 -2.02 4.77
C LEU A 387 6.40 -2.03 5.40
N VAL A 388 7.06 -0.88 5.45
CA VAL A 388 8.46 -0.74 5.87
C VAL A 388 8.68 -1.22 7.31
N GLN A 389 7.74 -0.98 8.24
CA GLN A 389 7.83 -1.51 9.60
C GLN A 389 7.74 -3.04 9.63
N MET A 390 6.91 -3.64 8.77
CA MET A 390 6.79 -5.09 8.69
C MET A 390 8.07 -5.71 8.06
N TYR A 391 8.67 -5.04 7.07
CA TYR A 391 9.99 -5.42 6.55
C TYR A 391 11.05 -5.32 7.65
N GLY A 392 11.07 -4.20 8.40
CA GLY A 392 11.96 -4.03 9.55
C GLY A 392 11.82 -5.15 10.56
N LEU A 393 10.60 -5.46 11.00
CA LEU A 393 10.32 -6.56 11.92
C LEU A 393 10.86 -7.90 11.38
N ARG A 394 10.57 -8.23 10.12
CA ARG A 394 11.06 -9.47 9.50
C ARG A 394 12.59 -9.56 9.45
N TYR A 395 13.28 -8.42 9.26
CA TYR A 395 14.74 -8.31 9.21
C TYR A 395 15.39 -8.03 10.57
N GLY A 396 14.62 -8.02 11.66
CA GLY A 396 15.14 -7.70 13.00
C GLY A 396 15.66 -6.26 13.12
N THR A 397 15.08 -5.34 12.34
CA THR A 397 15.31 -3.91 12.41
C THR A 397 14.14 -3.29 13.14
N VAL A 398 14.40 -2.79 14.35
CA VAL A 398 13.35 -2.41 15.30
C VAL A 398 12.67 -1.11 14.86
N PRO A 399 11.33 -1.07 14.68
CA PRO A 399 10.64 0.12 14.23
C PRO A 399 10.44 1.16 15.33
N ILE A 400 10.62 2.44 14.97
CA ILE A 400 10.16 3.62 15.70
C ILE A 400 9.08 4.26 14.84
N VAL A 401 7.83 4.28 15.30
CA VAL A 401 6.70 4.67 14.47
C VAL A 401 5.77 5.64 15.20
N ARG A 402 5.06 6.45 14.43
CA ARG A 402 3.89 7.14 14.98
C ARG A 402 2.73 6.16 15.09
N ALA A 403 1.95 6.24 16.19
CA ALA A 403 0.83 5.35 16.48
C ALA A 403 -0.42 5.70 15.64
N VAL A 404 -0.33 5.47 14.33
CA VAL A 404 -1.42 5.72 13.36
C VAL A 404 -1.60 4.53 12.42
N GLY A 405 -2.81 4.32 11.95
CA GLY A 405 -3.18 3.30 10.97
C GLY A 405 -2.49 1.96 11.21
N GLY A 406 -1.96 1.36 10.15
CA GLY A 406 -1.30 0.06 10.24
C GLY A 406 0.00 0.05 11.06
N LEU A 407 0.66 1.20 11.26
CA LEU A 407 1.82 1.28 12.17
C LEU A 407 1.40 0.97 13.61
N ASN A 408 0.23 1.47 14.03
CA ASN A 408 -0.31 1.19 15.36
C ASN A 408 -0.70 -0.29 15.53
N ASP A 409 -1.15 -0.93 14.45
CA ASP A 409 -1.63 -2.31 14.49
C ASP A 409 -0.49 -3.35 14.40
N THR A 410 0.67 -2.98 13.84
CA THR A 410 1.78 -3.90 13.57
C THR A 410 2.94 -3.79 14.55
N VAL A 411 3.03 -2.69 15.32
CA VAL A 411 4.10 -2.47 16.28
C VAL A 411 3.53 -2.46 17.69
N ARG A 412 4.05 -3.32 18.57
CA ARG A 412 3.77 -3.27 20.02
C ARG A 412 4.79 -2.34 20.68
N ASP A 413 4.28 -1.31 21.38
CA ASP A 413 5.13 -0.28 22.01
C ASP A 413 5.86 -0.83 23.24
N PHE A 414 7.15 -0.57 23.32
CA PHE A 414 7.98 -0.98 24.45
C PHE A 414 7.55 -0.25 25.73
N ALA A 415 6.97 -1.00 26.65
CA ALA A 415 6.53 -0.54 27.96
C ALA A 415 7.46 -0.95 29.11
N GLY A 416 8.55 -1.66 28.80
CA GLY A 416 9.54 -2.12 29.79
C GLY A 416 9.26 -3.49 30.40
N HIS A 417 8.03 -3.89 30.56
CA HIS A 417 7.61 -5.25 30.97
C HIS A 417 6.19 -5.48 30.45
N ASN A 418 6.01 -6.48 29.64
CA ASN A 418 4.67 -6.87 29.23
C ASN A 418 4.13 -7.93 30.19
N PRO A 419 2.99 -7.70 30.88
CA PRO A 419 2.43 -8.65 31.85
C PRO A 419 2.07 -10.01 31.23
N ASP A 420 1.88 -10.08 29.91
CA ASP A 420 1.54 -11.31 29.18
C ASP A 420 2.77 -12.15 28.78
N GLY A 421 3.98 -11.74 29.18
CA GLY A 421 5.24 -12.44 28.84
C GLY A 421 5.67 -12.33 27.37
N LEU A 422 4.92 -11.61 26.54
CA LEU A 422 5.28 -11.32 25.15
C LEU A 422 6.21 -10.11 25.11
N TRP A 423 7.31 -10.22 24.39
CA TRP A 423 8.18 -9.07 24.15
C TRP A 423 7.51 -8.07 23.21
N ASP A 424 7.69 -6.79 23.50
CA ASP A 424 7.33 -5.69 22.61
C ASP A 424 8.19 -5.72 21.34
N THR A 425 7.72 -5.07 20.28
CA THR A 425 8.36 -5.20 18.96
C THR A 425 8.94 -3.89 18.42
N GLY A 426 8.76 -2.77 19.13
CA GLY A 426 9.27 -1.47 18.71
C GLY A 426 8.88 -0.34 19.64
N PHE A 427 8.94 0.89 19.13
CA PHE A 427 8.67 2.10 19.87
C PHE A 427 7.60 2.93 19.18
N LYS A 428 6.62 3.42 19.95
CA LYS A 428 5.56 4.28 19.42
C LYS A 428 5.58 5.66 20.07
N PHE A 429 5.14 6.67 19.30
CA PHE A 429 4.75 7.98 19.79
C PHE A 429 3.43 8.41 19.14
N SER A 430 2.60 9.16 19.85
CA SER A 430 1.25 9.49 19.37
C SER A 430 1.17 10.88 18.75
N GLN A 431 1.75 11.88 19.39
CA GLN A 431 1.66 13.27 18.95
C GLN A 431 2.59 13.54 17.75
N PHE A 432 2.09 14.22 16.72
CA PHE A 432 2.93 14.66 15.59
C PHE A 432 3.74 15.91 16.00
N GLN A 433 4.73 15.70 16.86
CA GLN A 433 5.59 16.73 17.45
C GLN A 433 7.03 16.22 17.61
N SER A 434 8.01 17.07 17.36
CA SER A 434 9.44 16.77 17.46
C SER A 434 9.82 16.21 18.83
N LYS A 435 9.31 16.77 19.93
CA LYS A 435 9.55 16.29 21.30
C LYS A 435 9.10 14.85 21.50
N ALA A 436 7.94 14.47 20.96
CA ALA A 436 7.42 13.10 21.08
C ALA A 436 8.29 12.10 20.28
N LEU A 437 8.75 12.49 19.09
CA LEU A 437 9.69 11.73 18.28
C LEU A 437 11.02 11.54 19.03
N VAL A 438 11.63 12.62 19.57
CA VAL A 438 12.90 12.57 20.33
C VAL A 438 12.79 11.62 21.50
N LEU A 439 11.68 11.65 22.26
CA LEU A 439 11.46 10.74 23.37
C LEU A 439 11.41 9.27 22.93
N ALA A 440 10.76 8.97 21.81
CA ALA A 440 10.71 7.61 21.28
C ALA A 440 12.11 7.13 20.83
N VAL A 441 12.87 7.99 20.13
CA VAL A 441 14.25 7.70 19.73
C VAL A 441 15.14 7.48 20.97
N ARG A 442 15.00 8.31 22.01
CA ARG A 442 15.76 8.15 23.27
C ARG A 442 15.49 6.79 23.91
N ARG A 443 14.21 6.38 24.04
CA ARG A 443 13.85 5.05 24.57
C ARG A 443 14.49 3.92 23.76
N ALA A 444 14.55 4.06 22.43
CA ALA A 444 15.19 3.09 21.56
C ALA A 444 16.71 3.02 21.76
N VAL A 445 17.38 4.17 21.89
CA VAL A 445 18.82 4.26 22.18
C VAL A 445 19.14 3.68 23.57
N GLU A 446 18.31 3.94 24.58
CA GLU A 446 18.44 3.37 25.93
C GLU A 446 18.32 1.84 25.89
N LEU A 447 17.37 1.28 25.15
CA LEU A 447 17.25 -0.17 25.01
C LEU A 447 18.41 -0.76 24.21
N TYR A 448 18.88 -0.07 23.15
CA TYR A 448 20.04 -0.50 22.37
C TYR A 448 21.30 -0.68 23.24
N SER A 449 21.47 0.13 24.29
CA SER A 449 22.57 0.01 25.26
C SER A 449 22.48 -1.24 26.16
N ARG A 450 21.37 -2.00 26.09
CA ARG A 450 21.12 -3.26 26.79
C ARG A 450 21.04 -4.42 25.78
N PRO A 451 22.18 -5.01 25.35
CA PRO A 451 22.23 -5.91 24.19
C PRO A 451 21.30 -7.14 24.28
N ASN A 452 21.11 -7.71 25.46
CA ASN A 452 20.24 -8.88 25.63
C ASN A 452 18.77 -8.54 25.42
N ASP A 453 18.32 -7.41 25.98
CA ASP A 453 16.94 -6.93 25.87
C ASP A 453 16.64 -6.50 24.43
N PHE A 454 17.58 -5.79 23.78
CA PHE A 454 17.44 -5.38 22.40
C PHE A 454 17.37 -6.58 21.45
N GLN A 455 18.20 -7.62 21.66
CA GLN A 455 18.11 -8.87 20.91
C GLN A 455 16.81 -9.63 21.14
N ALA A 456 16.26 -9.60 22.35
CA ALA A 456 14.97 -10.22 22.63
C ALA A 456 13.84 -9.51 21.85
N MET A 457 13.84 -8.17 21.80
CA MET A 457 12.90 -7.38 20.97
C MET A 457 13.06 -7.71 19.47
N ILE A 458 14.30 -7.80 18.97
CA ILE A 458 14.57 -8.21 17.59
C ILE A 458 13.91 -9.57 17.29
N ARG A 459 14.13 -10.58 18.16
CA ARG A 459 13.56 -11.91 17.95
C ARG A 459 12.04 -11.92 18.02
N ALA A 460 11.46 -11.14 18.92
CA ALA A 460 10.01 -10.99 19.01
C ALA A 460 9.43 -10.39 17.72
N GLY A 461 10.05 -9.34 17.17
CA GLY A 461 9.66 -8.75 15.88
C GLY A 461 9.78 -9.74 14.72
N MET A 462 10.89 -10.50 14.64
CA MET A 462 11.11 -11.50 13.60
C MET A 462 10.15 -12.71 13.69
N ALA A 463 9.52 -12.94 14.82
CA ALA A 463 8.54 -14.00 15.02
C ALA A 463 7.11 -13.62 14.59
N GLU A 464 6.86 -12.34 14.35
CA GLU A 464 5.54 -11.88 13.86
C GLU A 464 5.25 -12.43 12.47
N ASP A 465 3.99 -12.84 12.25
CA ASP A 465 3.51 -13.31 10.96
C ASP A 465 2.65 -12.25 10.26
N PHE A 466 3.28 -11.49 9.38
CA PHE A 466 2.63 -10.57 8.45
C PHE A 466 2.57 -11.14 7.03
N SER A 467 2.55 -12.46 6.87
CA SER A 467 2.43 -13.06 5.54
C SER A 467 1.10 -12.73 4.86
N TRP A 468 1.11 -12.72 3.54
CA TRP A 468 -0.12 -12.62 2.75
C TRP A 468 -1.09 -13.76 3.02
N ASP A 469 -0.62 -14.93 3.43
CA ASP A 469 -1.50 -16.06 3.77
C ASP A 469 -2.37 -15.77 5.00
N ASN A 470 -1.84 -15.02 5.97
CA ASN A 470 -2.62 -14.55 7.11
C ASN A 470 -3.72 -13.54 6.72
N SER A 471 -3.37 -12.58 5.85
CA SER A 471 -4.34 -11.62 5.32
C SER A 471 -5.39 -12.29 4.44
N ALA A 472 -4.98 -13.22 3.57
CA ALA A 472 -5.88 -13.93 2.67
C ALA A 472 -6.99 -14.71 3.41
N ARG A 473 -6.70 -15.32 4.56
CA ARG A 473 -7.73 -15.98 5.39
C ARG A 473 -8.84 -15.02 5.81
N LYS A 474 -8.47 -13.77 6.16
CA LYS A 474 -9.44 -12.73 6.54
C LYS A 474 -10.28 -12.27 5.34
N TYR A 475 -9.65 -12.14 4.17
CA TYR A 475 -10.37 -11.84 2.92
C TYR A 475 -11.36 -12.96 2.54
N ILE A 476 -10.97 -14.23 2.68
CA ILE A 476 -11.86 -15.37 2.41
C ILE A 476 -13.10 -15.30 3.30
N SER A 477 -12.92 -15.12 4.61
CA SER A 477 -14.04 -14.98 5.55
C SER A 477 -14.96 -13.79 5.20
N LEU A 478 -14.38 -12.68 4.71
CA LEU A 478 -15.16 -11.54 4.22
C LEU A 478 -15.97 -11.90 2.96
N PHE A 479 -15.35 -12.59 2.02
CA PHE A 479 -16.02 -13.02 0.77
C PHE A 479 -17.17 -13.98 1.06
N GLU A 480 -16.97 -14.97 1.92
CA GLU A 480 -18.00 -15.90 2.36
C GLU A 480 -19.19 -15.16 2.96
N LYS A 481 -18.94 -14.18 3.84
CA LYS A 481 -20.00 -13.33 4.43
C LYS A 481 -20.72 -12.52 3.36
N ALA A 482 -19.99 -11.88 2.43
CA ALA A 482 -20.58 -11.07 1.37
C ALA A 482 -21.45 -11.88 0.39
N LEU A 483 -21.18 -13.17 0.24
CA LEU A 483 -21.95 -14.10 -0.61
C LEU A 483 -23.15 -14.72 0.10
N ALA A 484 -23.11 -14.83 1.43
CA ALA A 484 -24.21 -15.39 2.23
C ALA A 484 -25.39 -14.41 2.39
N ASP A 485 -25.11 -13.12 2.35
CA ASP A 485 -26.09 -12.02 2.44
C ASP A 485 -26.62 -11.63 1.04
#